data_20f2c9b335ada366dd42e5d9e8c00fc5
#
_entry.id   20f2c9b335ada366dd42e5d9e8c00fc5
#
_cell.length_a   1.000
_cell.length_b   1.000
_cell.length_c   1.000
_cell.angle_alpha   90.00
_cell.angle_beta   90.00
_cell.angle_gamma   90.00
#
_symmetry.space_group_name_H-M   'P 1'
#
loop_
_entity.id
_entity.type
_entity.pdbx_description
1 polymer ?
#
loop_
_entity_poly.entity_id
_entity_poly.type
_entity_poly.pdbx_seq_one_letter_code
_entity_poly.pdbx_strand_id
1 'polypeptide(L)'
;AEIVERLYSERRNDEVTSFDVAGASYSLSPSRIEKFSKCPFSHFVSYGLRPEERREFAVSAREIGDLYHETIMHVTKNLSDEDCWTTIGNSELRELVYNYIEAVSHKYREGIFENSNREKYWLERAKTACFEVCKQLVEQARVGKIEKSYYEERFGRRGQFPPIEVETEAGKVFIEGKIDRVDLLPGNRVKIIDYKTGRESFDKTEARTGYRLQLMLYLAAAQGKSRKPAGVFYFLISDPKIDISGQRPSGINEMISKELKGEFKLKGILV
;
A
#
# COMPACT_ATOMS: atom_id res chain seq x y z
N ALA A 1 -6.77 11.84 18.48
CA ALA A 1 -7.41 13.14 18.64
C ALA A 1 -6.37 14.25 18.71
N GLU A 2 -5.41 14.21 19.66
CA GLU A 2 -4.40 15.27 19.90
C GLU A 2 -3.60 15.69 18.65
N ILE A 3 -3.13 14.75 17.84
CA ILE A 3 -2.39 15.03 16.59
C ILE A 3 -3.28 15.76 15.58
N VAL A 4 -4.53 15.35 15.49
CA VAL A 4 -5.51 15.97 14.57
C VAL A 4 -5.86 17.38 15.04
N GLU A 5 -6.00 17.60 16.36
CA GLU A 5 -6.20 18.92 16.95
C GLU A 5 -5.04 19.88 16.69
N ARG A 6 -3.79 19.42 16.89
CA ARG A 6 -2.60 20.23 16.58
C ARG A 6 -2.51 20.62 15.12
N LEU A 7 -2.77 19.69 14.20
CA LEU A 7 -2.84 19.97 12.77
C LEU A 7 -3.90 21.03 12.42
N TYR A 8 -5.02 21.00 13.14
CA TYR A 8 -6.10 21.95 12.94
C TYR A 8 -5.78 23.33 13.50
N SER A 9 -5.20 23.42 14.69
CA SER A 9 -4.83 24.69 15.32
C SER A 9 -3.75 25.43 14.55
N GLU A 10 -2.76 24.72 13.97
CA GLU A 10 -1.76 25.35 13.10
C GLU A 10 -2.35 25.98 11.85
N ARG A 11 -3.35 25.35 11.23
CA ARG A 11 -4.06 25.93 10.08
C ARG A 11 -4.81 27.23 10.39
N ARG A 12 -5.29 27.37 11.61
CA ARG A 12 -6.05 28.55 12.03
C ARG A 12 -5.18 29.79 12.22
N ASN A 13 -3.89 29.62 12.45
CA ASN A 13 -2.92 30.72 12.60
C ASN A 13 -2.30 31.17 11.27
N ASP A 14 -2.47 30.39 10.19
CA ASP A 14 -2.01 30.76 8.87
C ASP A 14 -3.09 31.62 8.18
N GLU A 15 -2.92 32.93 8.18
CA GLU A 15 -3.77 33.93 7.49
C GLU A 15 -3.90 33.74 5.96
N VAL A 16 -3.41 32.63 5.41
CA VAL A 16 -3.29 32.42 3.95
C VAL A 16 -4.43 31.62 3.33
N THR A 17 -5.36 31.08 4.10
CA THR A 17 -6.55 30.47 3.49
C THR A 17 -7.80 30.84 4.25
N SER A 18 -8.62 31.70 3.66
CA SER A 18 -10.00 32.00 4.00
C SER A 18 -10.87 30.74 4.00
N PHE A 19 -10.82 29.96 5.07
CA PHE A 19 -11.76 28.90 5.39
C PHE A 19 -12.33 29.12 6.78
N ASP A 20 -12.84 30.30 7.00
CA ASP A 20 -13.73 30.58 8.10
C ASP A 20 -15.15 30.20 7.69
N VAL A 21 -15.55 28.98 8.01
CA VAL A 21 -16.95 28.66 8.13
C VAL A 21 -17.13 27.79 9.37
N ALA A 22 -17.74 28.33 10.38
CA ALA A 22 -18.27 27.54 11.49
C ALA A 22 -19.10 26.39 10.91
N GLY A 23 -18.66 25.14 11.15
CA GLY A 23 -19.26 23.95 10.56
C GLY A 23 -18.49 23.33 9.39
N ALA A 24 -17.34 23.84 8.99
CA ALA A 24 -16.51 23.25 7.94
C ALA A 24 -16.00 21.86 8.36
N SER A 25 -16.24 20.86 7.52
CA SER A 25 -15.72 19.53 7.70
C SER A 25 -14.39 19.38 6.95
N TYR A 26 -13.34 18.99 7.67
CA TYR A 26 -12.00 18.80 7.08
C TYR A 26 -11.76 17.33 6.77
N SER A 27 -11.05 17.08 5.66
CA SER A 27 -10.59 15.74 5.31
C SER A 27 -9.07 15.66 5.38
N LEU A 28 -8.56 14.64 6.07
CA LEU A 28 -7.13 14.34 6.21
C LEU A 28 -6.84 12.92 5.74
N SER A 29 -5.68 12.72 5.10
CA SER A 29 -5.19 11.37 4.80
C SER A 29 -4.31 10.83 5.93
N PRO A 30 -4.21 9.50 6.12
CA PRO A 30 -3.29 8.90 7.09
C PRO A 30 -1.84 9.36 6.90
N SER A 31 -1.36 9.39 5.67
CA SER A 31 0.00 9.84 5.35
C SER A 31 0.26 11.30 5.71
N ARG A 32 -0.75 12.15 5.61
CA ARG A 32 -0.65 13.55 6.01
C ARG A 32 -0.50 13.68 7.53
N ILE A 33 -1.27 12.90 8.29
CA ILE A 33 -1.20 12.86 9.76
C ILE A 33 0.18 12.35 10.21
N GLU A 34 0.66 11.24 9.62
CA GLU A 34 1.99 10.71 9.92
C GLU A 34 3.11 11.70 9.60
N LYS A 35 3.01 12.42 8.48
CA LYS A 35 4.00 13.42 8.09
C LYS A 35 4.06 14.57 9.10
N PHE A 36 2.90 15.01 9.60
CA PHE A 36 2.84 16.00 10.66
C PHE A 36 3.46 15.49 11.95
N SER A 37 3.12 14.29 12.38
CA SER A 37 3.66 13.67 13.59
C SER A 37 5.18 13.52 13.55
N LYS A 38 5.72 13.16 12.38
CA LYS A 38 7.18 13.03 12.16
C LYS A 38 7.88 14.37 12.18
N CYS A 39 7.34 15.37 11.51
CA CYS A 39 7.92 16.70 11.42
C CYS A 39 6.88 17.72 10.93
N PRO A 40 6.36 18.60 11.83
CA PRO A 40 5.41 19.65 11.45
C PRO A 40 5.94 20.57 10.35
N PHE A 41 7.23 20.92 10.39
CA PHE A 41 7.86 21.73 9.34
C PHE A 41 7.84 21.04 7.96
N SER A 42 8.19 19.76 7.90
CA SER A 42 8.11 18.98 6.66
C SER A 42 6.66 18.89 6.14
N HIS A 43 5.70 18.78 7.06
CA HIS A 43 4.28 18.83 6.71
C HIS A 43 3.90 20.20 6.11
N PHE A 44 4.30 21.30 6.77
CA PHE A 44 4.05 22.66 6.27
C PHE A 44 4.64 22.88 4.87
N VAL A 45 5.90 22.49 4.66
CA VAL A 45 6.54 22.59 3.35
C VAL A 45 5.73 21.83 2.29
N SER A 46 5.33 20.60 2.59
CA SER A 46 4.68 19.74 1.59
C SER A 46 3.23 20.08 1.30
N TYR A 47 2.48 20.56 2.31
CA TYR A 47 1.03 20.78 2.19
C TYR A 47 0.64 22.27 2.26
N GLY A 48 1.49 23.12 2.83
CA GLY A 48 1.33 24.57 2.85
C GLY A 48 2.01 25.21 1.66
N LEU A 49 3.34 25.17 1.62
CA LEU A 49 4.11 25.83 0.54
C LEU A 49 4.02 25.09 -0.80
N ARG A 50 3.92 23.77 -0.79
CA ARG A 50 3.78 22.92 -1.99
C ARG A 50 4.82 23.20 -3.07
N PRO A 51 6.13 23.23 -2.75
CA PRO A 51 7.16 23.44 -3.76
C PRO A 51 7.08 22.34 -4.80
N GLU A 52 7.18 22.71 -6.07
CA GLU A 52 7.28 21.76 -7.17
C GLU A 52 8.75 21.47 -7.45
N GLU A 53 9.13 20.21 -7.38
CA GLU A 53 10.44 19.78 -7.83
C GLU A 53 10.53 19.84 -9.37
N ARG A 54 11.70 20.24 -9.87
CA ARG A 54 11.96 20.14 -11.30
C ARG A 54 11.87 18.67 -11.74
N ARG A 55 10.95 18.39 -12.64
CA ARG A 55 10.76 17.04 -13.18
C ARG A 55 11.95 16.65 -14.04
N GLU A 56 12.69 15.65 -13.60
CA GLU A 56 13.69 15.00 -14.44
C GLU A 56 13.00 13.96 -15.34
N PHE A 57 13.52 13.78 -16.56
CA PHE A 57 13.04 12.77 -17.49
C PHE A 57 13.77 11.45 -17.20
N ALA A 58 13.52 10.90 -16.02
CA ALA A 58 14.03 9.62 -15.53
C ALA A 58 12.97 8.93 -14.68
N VAL A 59 12.95 7.60 -14.69
CA VAL A 59 12.03 6.82 -13.87
C VAL A 59 12.36 7.01 -12.39
N SER A 60 11.43 7.55 -11.64
CA SER A 60 11.56 7.75 -10.19
C SER A 60 11.19 6.49 -9.41
N ALA A 61 11.69 6.36 -8.17
CA ALA A 61 11.32 5.28 -7.27
C ALA A 61 9.79 5.25 -6.99
N ARG A 62 9.14 6.42 -7.01
CA ARG A 62 7.70 6.53 -6.85
C ARG A 62 6.96 5.88 -8.03
N GLU A 63 7.37 6.16 -9.27
CA GLU A 63 6.73 5.59 -10.46
C GLU A 63 6.90 4.08 -10.52
N ILE A 64 8.05 3.55 -10.09
CA ILE A 64 8.25 2.10 -9.93
C ILE A 64 7.28 1.55 -8.87
N GLY A 65 7.12 2.24 -7.75
CA GLY A 65 6.17 1.89 -6.70
C GLY A 65 4.73 1.86 -7.21
N ASP A 66 4.32 2.91 -7.91
CA ASP A 66 2.98 3.03 -8.49
C ASP A 66 2.72 1.90 -9.51
N LEU A 67 3.71 1.56 -10.36
CA LEU A 67 3.63 0.45 -11.30
C LEU A 67 3.45 -0.91 -10.59
N TYR A 68 4.18 -1.14 -9.50
CA TYR A 68 4.02 -2.37 -8.71
C TYR A 68 2.61 -2.49 -8.12
N HIS A 69 2.15 -1.43 -7.45
CA HIS A 69 0.80 -1.40 -6.84
C HIS A 69 -0.28 -1.65 -7.88
N GLU A 70 -0.23 -0.92 -9.00
CA GLU A 70 -1.20 -1.04 -10.09
C GLU A 70 -1.21 -2.47 -10.67
N THR A 71 -0.02 -3.05 -10.90
CA THR A 71 0.10 -4.41 -11.43
C THR A 71 -0.45 -5.45 -10.47
N ILE A 72 -0.05 -5.41 -9.20
CA ILE A 72 -0.49 -6.37 -8.19
C ILE A 72 -2.01 -6.27 -8.01
N MET A 73 -2.55 -5.05 -7.94
CA MET A 73 -3.99 -4.81 -7.85
C MET A 73 -4.73 -5.41 -9.04
N HIS A 74 -4.27 -5.15 -10.26
CA HIS A 74 -4.92 -5.67 -11.47
C HIS A 74 -4.91 -7.19 -11.50
N VAL A 75 -3.76 -7.81 -11.26
CA VAL A 75 -3.61 -9.27 -11.28
C VAL A 75 -4.47 -9.90 -10.17
N THR A 76 -4.40 -9.39 -8.95
CA THR A 76 -5.18 -9.96 -7.83
C THR A 76 -6.68 -9.77 -8.01
N LYS A 77 -7.10 -8.67 -8.62
CA LYS A 77 -8.50 -8.46 -9.00
C LYS A 77 -8.95 -9.43 -10.07
N ASN A 78 -8.17 -9.61 -11.14
CA ASN A 78 -8.47 -10.60 -12.19
C ASN A 78 -8.61 -12.00 -11.61
N LEU A 79 -7.67 -12.42 -10.73
CA LEU A 79 -7.75 -13.72 -10.05
C LEU A 79 -9.02 -13.89 -9.20
N SER A 80 -9.54 -12.80 -8.64
CA SER A 80 -10.79 -12.81 -7.87
C SER A 80 -12.01 -12.83 -8.75
N ASP A 81 -12.02 -12.07 -9.85
CA ASP A 81 -13.15 -11.97 -10.76
C ASP A 81 -13.36 -13.29 -11.53
N GLU A 82 -12.25 -13.98 -11.86
CA GLU A 82 -12.26 -15.28 -12.54
C GLU A 82 -12.31 -16.49 -11.59
N ASP A 83 -12.33 -16.26 -10.28
CA ASP A 83 -12.28 -17.30 -9.22
C ASP A 83 -11.16 -18.34 -9.41
N CYS A 84 -10.01 -17.89 -9.90
CA CYS A 84 -8.90 -18.79 -10.26
C CYS A 84 -7.70 -18.76 -9.28
N TRP A 85 -7.87 -18.22 -8.10
CA TRP A 85 -6.80 -18.13 -7.08
C TRP A 85 -6.13 -19.47 -6.75
N THR A 86 -6.88 -20.56 -6.75
CA THR A 86 -6.37 -21.89 -6.39
C THR A 86 -5.94 -22.72 -7.59
N THR A 87 -6.41 -22.40 -8.77
CA THR A 87 -6.25 -23.21 -9.99
C THR A 87 -5.18 -22.69 -10.93
N ILE A 88 -4.89 -21.39 -10.92
CA ILE A 88 -3.94 -20.77 -11.85
C ILE A 88 -2.55 -21.41 -11.77
N GLY A 89 -1.97 -21.71 -12.94
CA GLY A 89 -0.61 -22.22 -13.08
C GLY A 89 0.43 -21.09 -13.09
N ASN A 90 1.70 -21.43 -12.76
CA ASN A 90 2.77 -20.43 -12.74
C ASN A 90 3.04 -19.79 -14.12
N SER A 91 2.87 -20.53 -15.21
CA SER A 91 3.07 -20.00 -16.56
C SER A 91 1.99 -18.98 -16.91
N GLU A 92 0.75 -19.31 -16.65
CA GLU A 92 -0.40 -18.44 -16.88
C GLU A 92 -0.35 -17.18 -16.01
N LEU A 93 -0.01 -17.33 -14.74
CA LEU A 93 0.20 -16.19 -13.84
C LEU A 93 1.33 -15.27 -14.33
N ARG A 94 2.42 -15.84 -14.84
CA ARG A 94 3.52 -15.06 -15.42
C ARG A 94 3.07 -14.28 -16.64
N GLU A 95 2.35 -14.90 -17.56
CA GLU A 95 1.80 -14.23 -18.74
C GLU A 95 0.88 -13.08 -18.35
N LEU A 96 -0.01 -13.31 -17.40
CA LEU A 96 -0.94 -12.28 -16.90
C LEU A 96 -0.18 -11.06 -16.36
N VAL A 97 0.84 -11.28 -15.52
CA VAL A 97 1.66 -10.21 -14.95
C VAL A 97 2.45 -9.46 -16.03
N TYR A 98 3.12 -10.19 -16.91
CA TYR A 98 4.02 -9.61 -17.91
C TYR A 98 3.24 -8.80 -18.95
N ASN A 99 2.16 -9.36 -19.47
CA ASN A 99 1.30 -8.68 -20.44
C ASN A 99 0.70 -7.39 -19.85
N TYR A 100 0.31 -7.44 -18.58
CA TYR A 100 -0.21 -6.24 -17.94
C TYR A 100 0.84 -5.14 -17.81
N ILE A 101 2.03 -5.47 -17.31
CA ILE A 101 3.13 -4.51 -17.17
C ILE A 101 3.51 -3.91 -18.53
N GLU A 102 3.60 -4.71 -19.58
CA GLU A 102 3.86 -4.22 -20.93
C GLU A 102 2.78 -3.24 -21.40
N ALA A 103 1.51 -3.61 -21.22
CA ALA A 103 0.39 -2.75 -21.62
C ALA A 103 0.34 -1.41 -20.88
N VAL A 104 0.74 -1.39 -19.59
CA VAL A 104 0.70 -0.14 -18.78
C VAL A 104 1.97 0.67 -18.94
N SER A 105 3.13 0.04 -19.18
CA SER A 105 4.42 0.75 -19.27
C SER A 105 4.41 1.87 -20.33
N HIS A 106 3.72 1.65 -21.44
CA HIS A 106 3.52 2.63 -22.50
C HIS A 106 2.72 3.88 -22.05
N LYS A 107 1.90 3.77 -21.00
CA LYS A 107 1.09 4.88 -20.49
C LYS A 107 1.87 5.77 -19.52
N TYR A 108 2.98 5.27 -18.96
CA TYR A 108 3.80 6.05 -18.05
C TYR A 108 4.63 7.05 -18.83
N ARG A 109 4.35 8.36 -18.64
CA ARG A 109 5.07 9.49 -19.26
C ARG A 109 5.49 9.23 -20.71
N GLU A 110 4.52 8.88 -21.56
CA GLU A 110 4.77 8.70 -23.00
C GLU A 110 5.90 7.67 -23.30
N GLY A 111 5.94 6.56 -22.53
CA GLY A 111 6.90 5.49 -22.77
C GLY A 111 8.26 5.68 -22.10
N ILE A 112 8.31 6.35 -20.93
CA ILE A 112 9.57 6.58 -20.20
C ILE A 112 10.40 5.31 -19.97
N PHE A 113 9.74 4.15 -19.81
CA PHE A 113 10.44 2.87 -19.64
C PHE A 113 11.12 2.35 -20.90
N GLU A 114 10.91 2.97 -22.05
CA GLU A 114 11.49 2.55 -23.32
C GLU A 114 12.71 3.37 -23.76
N ASN A 115 12.95 4.49 -23.08
CA ASN A 115 13.91 5.50 -23.53
C ASN A 115 15.38 5.07 -23.46
N SER A 116 15.73 4.22 -22.52
CA SER A 116 17.10 3.74 -22.41
C SER A 116 17.20 2.30 -21.90
N ASN A 117 18.37 1.71 -22.00
CA ASN A 117 18.63 0.37 -21.47
C ASN A 117 18.47 0.29 -19.95
N ARG A 118 18.63 1.41 -19.24
CA ARG A 118 18.44 1.50 -17.80
C ARG A 118 16.95 1.37 -17.45
N GLU A 119 16.07 2.09 -18.14
CA GLU A 119 14.63 2.03 -17.92
C GLU A 119 14.06 0.68 -18.33
N LYS A 120 14.51 0.10 -19.44
CA LYS A 120 14.16 -1.27 -19.84
C LYS A 120 14.57 -2.30 -18.78
N TYR A 121 15.74 -2.15 -18.18
CA TYR A 121 16.19 -3.01 -17.09
C TYR A 121 15.26 -2.92 -15.86
N TRP A 122 14.82 -1.71 -15.49
CA TRP A 122 13.86 -1.54 -14.41
C TRP A 122 12.51 -2.19 -14.71
N LEU A 123 12.05 -2.13 -15.97
CA LEU A 123 10.81 -2.79 -16.39
C LEU A 123 10.91 -4.31 -16.26
N GLU A 124 12.00 -4.91 -16.70
CA GLU A 124 12.22 -6.36 -16.56
C GLU A 124 12.31 -6.79 -15.09
N ARG A 125 12.94 -5.98 -14.25
CA ARG A 125 12.93 -6.20 -12.80
C ARG A 125 11.54 -6.11 -12.21
N ALA A 126 10.73 -5.15 -12.66
CA ALA A 126 9.36 -4.99 -12.23
C ALA A 126 8.51 -6.23 -12.58
N LYS A 127 8.65 -6.77 -13.79
CA LYS A 127 7.99 -8.01 -14.21
C LYS A 127 8.32 -9.17 -13.26
N THR A 128 9.60 -9.35 -12.98
CA THR A 128 10.07 -10.43 -12.10
C THR A 128 9.56 -10.26 -10.66
N ALA A 129 9.69 -9.05 -10.10
CA ALA A 129 9.24 -8.76 -8.74
C ALA A 129 7.73 -8.94 -8.59
N CYS A 130 6.92 -8.39 -9.51
CA CYS A 130 5.47 -8.53 -9.48
C CYS A 130 5.03 -9.99 -9.63
N PHE A 131 5.70 -10.76 -10.49
CA PHE A 131 5.40 -12.19 -10.64
C PHE A 131 5.65 -12.97 -9.34
N GLU A 132 6.81 -12.77 -8.69
CA GLU A 132 7.10 -13.46 -7.43
C GLU A 132 6.14 -13.05 -6.30
N VAL A 133 5.78 -11.77 -6.21
CA VAL A 133 4.76 -11.29 -5.29
C VAL A 133 3.41 -11.96 -5.55
N CYS A 134 2.92 -11.93 -6.78
CA CYS A 134 1.63 -12.54 -7.12
C CYS A 134 1.63 -14.05 -6.87
N LYS A 135 2.73 -14.74 -7.17
CA LYS A 135 2.90 -16.17 -6.88
C LYS A 135 2.80 -16.44 -5.37
N GLN A 136 3.45 -15.65 -4.53
CA GLN A 136 3.34 -15.81 -3.07
C GLN A 136 1.93 -15.51 -2.56
N LEU A 137 1.23 -14.54 -3.15
CA LEU A 137 -0.16 -14.26 -2.83
C LEU A 137 -1.09 -15.42 -3.21
N VAL A 138 -0.86 -16.05 -4.36
CA VAL A 138 -1.57 -17.27 -4.80
C VAL A 138 -1.30 -18.43 -3.83
N GLU A 139 -0.05 -18.67 -3.44
CA GLU A 139 0.28 -19.72 -2.46
C GLU A 139 -0.38 -19.46 -1.10
N GLN A 140 -0.41 -18.22 -0.64
CA GLN A 140 -1.12 -17.85 0.60
C GLN A 140 -2.63 -18.05 0.49
N ALA A 141 -3.24 -17.75 -0.66
CA ALA A 141 -4.66 -17.94 -0.88
C ALA A 141 -5.07 -19.43 -0.91
N ARG A 142 -4.18 -20.30 -1.39
CA ARG A 142 -4.40 -21.77 -1.37
C ARG A 142 -4.47 -22.36 0.05
N VAL A 143 -3.81 -21.73 1.00
CA VAL A 143 -3.79 -22.16 2.40
C VAL A 143 -4.85 -21.46 3.24
N GLY A 144 -5.10 -20.19 2.93
CA GLY A 144 -6.03 -19.34 3.68
C GLY A 144 -7.48 -19.48 3.18
N LYS A 145 -8.42 -19.19 4.09
CA LYS A 145 -9.84 -19.05 3.70
C LYS A 145 -10.17 -17.56 3.64
N ILE A 146 -10.30 -17.02 2.44
CA ILE A 146 -10.73 -15.64 2.18
C ILE A 146 -12.13 -15.72 1.59
N GLU A 147 -13.10 -15.03 2.18
CA GLU A 147 -14.46 -15.00 1.67
C GLU A 147 -14.62 -13.95 0.56
N LYS A 148 -13.97 -12.80 0.75
CA LYS A 148 -14.00 -11.71 -0.22
C LYS A 148 -12.79 -10.82 -0.03
N SER A 149 -12.23 -10.30 -1.14
CA SER A 149 -11.18 -9.28 -1.13
C SER A 149 -11.66 -8.00 -1.81
N TYR A 150 -11.20 -6.88 -1.29
CA TYR A 150 -11.35 -5.57 -1.89
C TYR A 150 -9.97 -5.01 -2.17
N TYR A 151 -9.80 -4.34 -3.30
CA TYR A 151 -8.52 -3.84 -3.78
C TYR A 151 -8.61 -2.35 -4.08
N GLU A 152 -7.65 -1.56 -3.60
CA GLU A 152 -7.57 -0.12 -3.84
C GLU A 152 -8.85 0.64 -3.45
N GLU A 153 -9.52 0.14 -2.38
CA GLU A 153 -10.83 0.66 -1.98
C GLU A 153 -10.70 1.91 -1.11
N ARG A 154 -11.55 2.86 -1.42
CA ARG A 154 -11.62 4.10 -0.65
C ARG A 154 -12.39 3.90 0.65
N PHE A 155 -11.86 4.47 1.71
CA PHE A 155 -12.63 4.77 2.91
C PHE A 155 -12.81 6.28 3.02
N GLY A 156 -14.02 6.69 3.33
CA GLY A 156 -14.40 8.09 3.31
C GLY A 156 -15.89 8.28 3.04
N ARG A 157 -16.32 9.52 2.95
CA ARG A 157 -17.74 9.85 2.74
C ARG A 157 -18.34 9.30 1.45
N ARG A 158 -17.53 8.99 0.46
CA ARG A 158 -17.92 8.41 -0.83
C ARG A 158 -17.21 7.07 -1.11
N GLY A 159 -16.68 6.43 -0.08
CA GLY A 159 -15.95 5.18 -0.19
C GLY A 159 -16.80 3.96 0.15
N GLN A 160 -16.27 2.78 -0.14
CA GLN A 160 -16.84 1.48 0.26
C GLN A 160 -16.85 1.32 1.78
N PHE A 161 -15.86 1.89 2.45
CA PHE A 161 -15.75 1.92 3.91
C PHE A 161 -16.00 3.34 4.43
N PRO A 162 -16.59 3.48 5.64
CA PRO A 162 -16.88 4.79 6.20
C PRO A 162 -15.59 5.57 6.52
N PRO A 163 -15.66 6.91 6.59
CA PRO A 163 -14.56 7.72 7.13
C PRO A 163 -14.40 7.46 8.62
N ILE A 164 -13.21 7.75 9.15
CA ILE A 164 -13.01 7.84 10.58
C ILE A 164 -13.31 9.27 10.99
N GLU A 165 -14.32 9.45 11.83
CA GLU A 165 -14.72 10.75 12.36
C GLU A 165 -13.96 11.03 13.66
N VAL A 166 -13.35 12.20 13.75
CA VAL A 166 -12.69 12.71 14.95
C VAL A 166 -13.35 14.04 15.31
N GLU A 167 -13.94 14.11 16.49
CA GLU A 167 -14.47 15.36 17.03
C GLU A 167 -13.35 16.16 17.69
N THR A 168 -13.24 17.43 17.34
CA THR A 168 -12.29 18.38 17.89
C THR A 168 -13.03 19.61 18.42
N GLU A 169 -12.39 20.45 19.22
CA GLU A 169 -12.98 21.70 19.70
C GLU A 169 -13.41 22.64 18.56
N ALA A 170 -12.74 22.54 17.42
CA ALA A 170 -12.99 23.39 16.27
C ALA A 170 -13.95 22.77 15.23
N GLY A 171 -14.45 21.54 15.46
CA GLY A 171 -15.39 20.88 14.55
C GLY A 171 -15.03 19.42 14.24
N LYS A 172 -15.67 18.85 13.24
CA LYS A 172 -15.46 17.47 12.83
C LYS A 172 -14.38 17.35 11.79
N VAL A 173 -13.47 16.42 12.01
CA VAL A 173 -12.41 16.04 11.06
C VAL A 173 -12.69 14.62 10.56
N PHE A 174 -12.63 14.44 9.25
CA PHE A 174 -12.78 13.14 8.60
C PHE A 174 -11.42 12.64 8.14
N ILE A 175 -11.05 11.44 8.57
CA ILE A 175 -9.87 10.76 8.01
C ILE A 175 -10.36 9.87 6.88
N GLU A 176 -9.84 10.13 5.70
CA GLU A 176 -10.22 9.46 4.46
C GLU A 176 -8.97 9.01 3.72
N GLY A 177 -9.09 7.97 2.89
CA GLY A 177 -7.97 7.45 2.15
C GLY A 177 -8.34 6.25 1.29
N LYS A 178 -7.32 5.52 0.90
CA LYS A 178 -7.43 4.33 0.07
C LYS A 178 -6.64 3.20 0.71
N ILE A 179 -7.23 2.03 0.77
CA ILE A 179 -6.64 0.82 1.35
C ILE A 179 -6.25 -0.10 0.21
N ASP A 180 -5.00 -0.53 0.16
CA ASP A 180 -4.50 -1.35 -0.93
C ASP A 180 -5.25 -2.67 -1.03
N ARG A 181 -5.44 -3.37 0.10
CA ARG A 181 -6.21 -4.62 0.14
C ARG A 181 -6.89 -4.85 1.48
N VAL A 182 -8.16 -5.25 1.42
CA VAL A 182 -8.97 -5.67 2.56
C VAL A 182 -9.49 -7.08 2.30
N ASP A 183 -9.12 -8.05 3.11
CA ASP A 183 -9.66 -9.41 3.05
C ASP A 183 -10.70 -9.62 4.15
N LEU A 184 -11.88 -10.06 3.75
CA LEU A 184 -12.89 -10.59 4.65
C LEU A 184 -12.67 -12.08 4.87
N LEU A 185 -12.61 -12.48 6.12
CA LEU A 185 -12.33 -13.84 6.55
C LEU A 185 -13.54 -14.43 7.27
N PRO A 186 -13.64 -15.77 7.37
CA PRO A 186 -14.71 -16.45 8.11
C PRO A 186 -14.89 -15.91 9.52
N GLY A 187 -16.14 -15.82 9.96
CA GLY A 187 -16.49 -15.28 11.27
C GLY A 187 -16.52 -13.75 11.32
N ASN A 188 -16.78 -13.10 10.18
CA ASN A 188 -16.90 -11.65 10.03
C ASN A 188 -15.64 -10.91 10.50
N ARG A 189 -14.47 -11.45 10.15
CA ARG A 189 -13.17 -10.87 10.47
C ARG A 189 -12.57 -10.14 9.29
N VAL A 190 -11.78 -9.11 9.58
CA VAL A 190 -11.14 -8.27 8.56
C VAL A 190 -9.63 -8.26 8.73
N LYS A 191 -8.92 -8.45 7.62
CA LYS A 191 -7.46 -8.38 7.51
C LYS A 191 -7.08 -7.28 6.53
N ILE A 192 -6.12 -6.46 6.90
CA ILE A 192 -5.58 -5.39 6.06
C ILE A 192 -4.20 -5.78 5.56
N ILE A 193 -3.96 -5.54 4.29
CA ILE A 193 -2.63 -5.67 3.67
C ILE A 193 -2.33 -4.37 2.94
N ASP A 194 -1.16 -3.82 3.21
CA ASP A 194 -0.62 -2.63 2.56
C ASP A 194 0.72 -3.01 1.89
N TYR A 195 0.83 -2.74 0.60
CA TYR A 195 2.00 -3.10 -0.19
C TYR A 195 3.08 -2.02 -0.07
N LYS A 196 4.33 -2.42 0.17
CA LYS A 196 5.46 -1.50 0.34
C LYS A 196 6.65 -1.92 -0.49
N THR A 197 7.25 -0.98 -1.20
CA THR A 197 8.46 -1.19 -2.02
C THR A 197 9.76 -0.96 -1.25
N GLY A 198 9.68 -0.58 0.01
CA GLY A 198 10.82 -0.31 0.89
C GLY A 198 11.01 -1.36 1.98
N ARG A 199 12.04 -1.15 2.81
CA ARG A 199 12.28 -1.95 4.03
C ARG A 199 11.36 -1.47 5.16
N GLU A 200 10.08 -1.77 5.04
CA GLU A 200 9.11 -1.41 6.06
C GLU A 200 8.95 -2.56 7.08
N SER A 201 8.85 -2.18 8.35
CA SER A 201 8.49 -3.10 9.43
C SER A 201 7.41 -2.48 10.28
N PHE A 202 6.54 -3.30 10.84
CA PHE A 202 5.55 -2.79 11.77
C PHE A 202 6.19 -2.65 13.17
N ASP A 203 6.20 -1.42 13.68
CA ASP A 203 6.63 -1.11 15.03
C ASP A 203 5.46 -0.57 15.86
N LYS A 204 5.16 -1.25 16.98
CA LYS A 204 4.07 -0.87 17.90
C LYS A 204 4.31 0.47 18.55
N THR A 205 5.56 0.83 18.81
CA THR A 205 5.93 2.10 19.44
C THR A 205 5.69 3.23 18.46
N GLU A 206 6.10 3.09 17.21
CA GLU A 206 5.85 4.08 16.15
C GLU A 206 4.35 4.27 15.90
N ALA A 207 3.56 3.18 15.96
CA ALA A 207 2.11 3.28 15.85
C ALA A 207 1.48 4.05 17.03
N ARG A 208 1.97 3.83 18.26
CA ARG A 208 1.48 4.55 19.45
C ARG A 208 1.86 6.02 19.46
N THR A 209 3.04 6.36 18.94
CA THR A 209 3.52 7.75 18.87
C THR A 209 2.99 8.54 17.67
N GLY A 210 2.18 7.91 16.81
CA GLY A 210 1.59 8.57 15.65
C GLY A 210 2.49 8.60 14.41
N TYR A 211 3.67 7.98 14.45
CA TYR A 211 4.61 7.96 13.33
C TYR A 211 4.21 6.97 12.23
N ARG A 212 3.45 5.93 12.59
CA ARG A 212 2.94 4.90 11.66
C ARG A 212 1.51 4.52 12.01
N LEU A 213 0.56 5.34 11.58
CA LEU A 213 -0.86 5.18 11.86
C LEU A 213 -1.62 4.48 10.72
N GLN A 214 -1.06 4.44 9.54
CA GLN A 214 -1.74 4.04 8.31
C GLN A 214 -2.49 2.71 8.47
N LEU A 215 -1.81 1.63 8.89
CA LEU A 215 -2.43 0.31 9.05
C LEU A 215 -3.53 0.30 10.12
N MET A 216 -3.35 1.03 11.22
CA MET A 216 -4.35 1.11 12.29
C MET A 216 -5.59 1.86 11.83
N LEU A 217 -5.43 2.96 11.11
CA LEU A 217 -6.53 3.73 10.55
C LEU A 217 -7.26 2.92 9.47
N TYR A 218 -6.55 2.19 8.64
CA TYR A 218 -7.15 1.29 7.66
C TYR A 218 -8.00 0.20 8.33
N LEU A 219 -7.46 -0.42 9.39
CA LEU A 219 -8.19 -1.42 10.16
C LEU A 219 -9.46 -0.81 10.78
N ALA A 220 -9.35 0.34 11.42
CA ALA A 220 -10.48 1.03 12.04
C ALA A 220 -11.59 1.34 11.03
N ALA A 221 -11.22 1.84 9.85
CA ALA A 221 -12.17 2.12 8.77
C ALA A 221 -12.85 0.85 8.24
N ALA A 222 -12.05 -0.19 7.92
CA ALA A 222 -12.57 -1.43 7.35
C ALA A 222 -13.35 -2.29 8.36
N GLN A 223 -12.97 -2.25 9.63
CA GLN A 223 -13.67 -2.93 10.71
C GLN A 223 -15.07 -2.32 10.92
N GLY A 224 -15.18 -0.99 10.91
CA GLY A 224 -16.42 -0.30 11.22
C GLY A 224 -16.98 -0.71 12.59
N LYS A 225 -18.31 -0.83 12.69
CA LYS A 225 -19.00 -1.19 13.95
C LYS A 225 -19.26 -2.70 14.10
N SER A 226 -19.11 -3.48 13.06
CA SER A 226 -19.63 -4.87 13.04
C SER A 226 -18.58 -5.95 12.87
N ARG A 227 -17.45 -5.64 12.23
CA ARG A 227 -16.43 -6.66 11.93
C ARG A 227 -15.42 -6.78 13.06
N LYS A 228 -14.88 -7.99 13.23
CA LYS A 228 -13.78 -8.25 14.17
C LYS A 228 -12.44 -8.09 13.48
N PRO A 229 -11.44 -7.50 14.11
CA PRO A 229 -10.10 -7.45 13.54
C PRO A 229 -9.50 -8.86 13.47
N ALA A 230 -8.76 -9.15 12.40
CA ALA A 230 -7.94 -10.34 12.28
C ALA A 230 -6.44 -10.01 12.27
N GLY A 231 -6.07 -8.91 11.63
CA GLY A 231 -4.69 -8.46 11.59
C GLY A 231 -4.44 -7.38 10.56
N VAL A 232 -3.27 -6.76 10.69
CA VAL A 232 -2.77 -5.72 9.78
C VAL A 232 -1.34 -6.04 9.40
N PHE A 233 -1.02 -5.93 8.11
CA PHE A 233 0.25 -6.39 7.58
C PHE A 233 0.78 -5.46 6.49
N TYR A 234 2.09 -5.27 6.51
CA TYR A 234 2.85 -4.86 5.34
C TYR A 234 3.22 -6.09 4.52
N PHE A 235 3.01 -6.02 3.23
CA PHE A 235 3.54 -6.99 2.27
C PHE A 235 4.65 -6.30 1.47
N LEU A 236 5.88 -6.77 1.63
CA LEU A 236 7.02 -6.15 0.97
C LEU A 236 7.10 -6.62 -0.48
N ILE A 237 7.10 -5.66 -1.39
CA ILE A 237 7.45 -5.88 -2.79
C ILE A 237 8.96 -5.73 -2.89
N SER A 238 9.66 -6.84 -2.99
CA SER A 238 11.11 -6.84 -3.12
C SER A 238 11.53 -7.70 -4.30
N ASP A 239 12.69 -7.39 -4.85
CA ASP A 239 13.42 -8.27 -5.75
C ASP A 239 14.63 -8.79 -4.96
N PRO A 240 14.46 -9.90 -4.22
CA PRO A 240 15.48 -10.37 -3.31
C PRO A 240 16.69 -10.89 -4.07
N LYS A 241 17.87 -10.42 -3.69
CA LYS A 241 19.13 -11.00 -4.13
C LYS A 241 19.46 -12.17 -3.24
N ILE A 242 19.36 -13.39 -3.80
CA ILE A 242 19.69 -14.62 -3.09
C ILE A 242 21.14 -14.98 -3.41
N ASP A 243 21.96 -15.06 -2.37
CA ASP A 243 23.33 -15.53 -2.50
C ASP A 243 23.33 -17.07 -2.52
N ILE A 244 23.64 -17.63 -3.67
CA ILE A 244 23.75 -19.08 -3.88
C ILE A 244 25.19 -19.58 -3.82
N SER A 245 26.15 -18.73 -3.46
CA SER A 245 27.56 -19.10 -3.38
C SER A 245 27.77 -20.23 -2.35
N GLY A 246 28.53 -21.23 -2.72
CA GLY A 246 28.83 -22.38 -1.86
C GLY A 246 27.76 -23.47 -1.77
N GLN A 247 26.65 -23.35 -2.49
CA GLN A 247 25.60 -24.36 -2.49
C GLN A 247 25.80 -25.44 -3.56
N ARG A 248 25.36 -26.68 -3.24
CA ARG A 248 25.33 -27.76 -4.22
C ARG A 248 24.14 -27.59 -5.18
N PRO A 249 24.27 -27.91 -6.47
CA PRO A 249 23.21 -27.74 -7.46
C PRO A 249 21.85 -28.37 -7.05
N SER A 250 21.87 -29.51 -6.36
CA SER A 250 20.66 -30.21 -5.92
C SER A 250 19.85 -29.53 -4.80
N GLY A 251 20.43 -28.57 -4.09
CA GLY A 251 19.76 -27.86 -2.97
C GLY A 251 19.36 -26.41 -3.29
N ILE A 252 19.78 -25.89 -4.45
CA ILE A 252 19.60 -24.47 -4.79
C ILE A 252 18.11 -24.10 -4.86
N ASN A 253 17.27 -24.90 -5.48
CA ASN A 253 15.84 -24.59 -5.64
C ASN A 253 15.08 -24.58 -4.29
N GLU A 254 15.41 -25.48 -3.38
CA GLU A 254 14.81 -25.50 -2.04
C GLU A 254 15.25 -24.28 -1.23
N MET A 255 16.53 -23.90 -1.31
CA MET A 255 17.05 -22.72 -0.64
C MET A 255 16.41 -21.44 -1.18
N ILE A 256 16.36 -21.28 -2.51
CA ILE A 256 15.68 -20.16 -3.15
C ILE A 256 14.22 -20.06 -2.69
N SER A 257 13.49 -21.18 -2.69
CA SER A 257 12.11 -21.20 -2.24
C SER A 257 11.96 -20.81 -0.77
N LYS A 258 12.88 -21.23 0.09
CA LYS A 258 12.89 -20.90 1.52
C LYS A 258 13.19 -19.42 1.77
N GLU A 259 14.19 -18.87 1.07
CA GLU A 259 14.55 -17.45 1.17
C GLU A 259 13.41 -16.55 0.65
N LEU A 260 12.82 -16.87 -0.52
CA LEU A 260 11.67 -16.16 -1.06
C LEU A 260 10.49 -16.17 -0.08
N LYS A 261 10.16 -17.32 0.51
CA LYS A 261 9.12 -17.40 1.55
C LYS A 261 9.46 -16.57 2.78
N GLY A 262 10.72 -16.42 3.11
CA GLY A 262 11.21 -15.57 4.20
C GLY A 262 11.01 -14.07 3.91
N GLU A 263 11.36 -13.63 2.70
CA GLU A 263 11.25 -12.23 2.28
C GLU A 263 9.80 -11.79 2.11
N PHE A 264 8.94 -12.62 1.51
CA PHE A 264 7.54 -12.31 1.25
C PHE A 264 6.58 -12.63 2.41
N LYS A 265 7.11 -12.72 3.64
CA LYS A 265 6.25 -12.84 4.82
C LYS A 265 5.46 -11.57 5.08
N LEU A 266 4.21 -11.74 5.48
CA LEU A 266 3.40 -10.67 6.03
C LEU A 266 4.03 -10.16 7.32
N LYS A 267 4.43 -8.88 7.35
CA LYS A 267 5.05 -8.21 8.51
C LYS A 267 4.00 -7.36 9.21
N GLY A 268 3.52 -7.79 10.37
CA GLY A 268 2.44 -7.08 11.03
C GLY A 268 2.01 -7.71 12.34
N ILE A 269 0.76 -7.48 12.71
CA ILE A 269 0.15 -7.96 13.94
C ILE A 269 -1.10 -8.78 13.61
N LEU A 270 -1.21 -9.95 14.22
CA LEU A 270 -2.48 -10.66 14.42
C LEU A 270 -3.20 -10.04 15.62
N VAL A 271 -4.52 -9.86 15.50
CA VAL A 271 -5.37 -9.28 16.55
C VAL A 271 -6.38 -10.34 17.02
#